data_e14f713708a28462a4d43319b9b8afb9
#
_entry.id   e14f713708a28462a4d43319b9b8afb9
#
_cell.length_a   1.000
_cell.length_b   1.000
_cell.length_c   1.000
_cell.angle_alpha   90.00
_cell.angle_beta   90.00
_cell.angle_gamma   90.00
#
_symmetry.space_group_name_H-M   'P 1'
#
loop_
_entity.id
_entity.type
_entity.pdbx_description
1 polymer ?
#
loop_
_entity_poly.entity_id
_entity_poly.type
_entity_poly.pdbx_seq_one_letter_code
_entity_poly.pdbx_strand_id
1 'polypeptide(L)'
;VKEAIKEGDIIVEVVDARDPIGTRNLKVEHLVQEEGKKLLIVMNKADLVPKEWAEEYKRKHRDIPIVFISARERAGTGILRKEIKKLAKELLEEGKEKVKVVLVGYPNVGKSTIINVLKGKHAVGTAPIPGYTKGKQLIRLSKKIWLVDSPGVVPIDDFDELVIRGGFPADKIEDPVKPALKLIKRVLETRKEAITEKYGIDEFENEEQILEAIGRKKGLLEKGGKVNLEETARYLLREWQTGRFTLFGKEEEKKESFIRDFEEILDEIEKEHLLDPRRILWRYGEKLTPDNKKRVGFREIEGVTVGIATGFKKCPSATQFLEDLTGKKVIASECFGGKWKGVIAILD
;
A
#
# COMPACT_ATOMS: atom_id res chain seq x y z
N VAL A 1 15.70 3.33 20.08
CA VAL A 1 15.14 4.43 19.26
C VAL A 1 15.80 5.75 19.57
N LYS A 2 15.86 6.21 20.84
CA LYS A 2 16.53 7.49 21.21
C LYS A 2 17.95 7.60 20.69
N GLU A 3 18.78 6.57 20.87
CA GLU A 3 20.15 6.53 20.33
C GLU A 3 20.18 6.60 18.80
N ALA A 4 19.27 5.89 18.13
CA ALA A 4 19.17 5.92 16.68
C ALA A 4 18.78 7.32 16.16
N ILE A 5 17.86 8.01 16.84
CA ILE A 5 17.48 9.38 16.51
C ILE A 5 18.64 10.35 16.70
N LYS A 6 19.38 10.25 17.82
CA LYS A 6 20.56 11.08 18.07
C LYS A 6 21.65 10.90 17.01
N GLU A 7 21.82 9.68 16.52
CA GLU A 7 22.82 9.33 15.50
C GLU A 7 22.47 9.86 14.11
N GLY A 8 21.18 9.93 13.79
CA GLY A 8 20.68 10.36 12.49
C GLY A 8 20.64 11.87 12.33
N ASP A 9 20.69 12.32 11.09
CA ASP A 9 20.43 13.71 10.69
C ASP A 9 19.04 13.82 10.04
N ILE A 10 18.67 12.78 9.29
CA ILE A 10 17.33 12.60 8.73
C ILE A 10 16.75 11.33 9.35
N ILE A 11 15.62 11.45 10.00
CA ILE A 11 14.87 10.34 10.57
C ILE A 11 13.70 10.02 9.63
N VAL A 12 13.70 8.81 9.13
CA VAL A 12 12.65 8.27 8.27
C VAL A 12 11.75 7.40 9.15
N GLU A 13 10.59 7.92 9.51
CA GLU A 13 9.58 7.13 10.20
C GLU A 13 8.80 6.30 9.19
N VAL A 14 8.89 4.98 9.31
CA VAL A 14 8.19 4.04 8.44
C VAL A 14 6.87 3.64 9.08
N VAL A 15 5.78 3.90 8.38
CA VAL A 15 4.40 3.73 8.79
C VAL A 15 3.70 2.76 7.83
N ASP A 16 2.80 1.93 8.32
CA ASP A 16 1.94 1.09 7.48
C ASP A 16 0.77 1.95 6.95
N ALA A 17 0.69 2.15 5.65
CA ALA A 17 -0.34 2.98 5.03
C ALA A 17 -1.78 2.47 5.32
N ARG A 18 -1.95 1.19 5.64
CA ARG A 18 -3.25 0.61 6.01
C ARG A 18 -3.75 1.06 7.39
N ASP A 19 -2.83 1.38 8.29
CA ASP A 19 -3.12 1.80 9.67
C ASP A 19 -2.17 2.94 10.08
N PRO A 20 -2.32 4.14 9.52
CA PRO A 20 -1.43 5.27 9.82
C PRO A 20 -1.60 5.75 11.26
N ILE A 21 -2.81 5.66 11.83
CA ILE A 21 -3.06 6.07 13.21
C ILE A 21 -2.34 5.12 14.17
N GLY A 22 -2.47 3.81 13.96
CA GLY A 22 -1.85 2.82 14.82
C GLY A 22 -0.35 2.66 14.63
N THR A 23 0.23 3.09 13.50
CA THR A 23 1.65 2.85 13.18
C THR A 23 2.52 4.11 13.10
N ARG A 24 1.95 5.31 13.20
CA ARG A 24 2.69 6.54 13.53
C ARG A 24 2.99 6.60 15.02
N ASN A 25 4.09 7.16 15.38
CA ASN A 25 4.49 7.33 16.78
C ASN A 25 4.80 8.79 17.10
N LEU A 26 3.81 9.51 17.60
CA LEU A 26 3.92 10.93 17.93
C LEU A 26 5.04 11.22 18.94
N LYS A 27 5.36 10.28 19.86
CA LYS A 27 6.47 10.45 20.81
C LYS A 27 7.83 10.43 20.08
N VAL A 28 7.94 9.60 19.03
CA VAL A 28 9.14 9.58 18.17
C VAL A 28 9.22 10.86 17.36
N GLU A 29 8.13 11.31 16.78
CA GLU A 29 8.06 12.56 16.00
C GLU A 29 8.45 13.77 16.87
N HIS A 30 7.91 13.87 18.10
CA HIS A 30 8.30 14.89 19.09
C HIS A 30 9.79 14.84 19.42
N LEU A 31 10.33 13.66 19.70
CA LEU A 31 11.74 13.50 20.02
C LEU A 31 12.64 13.92 18.84
N VAL A 32 12.24 13.63 17.60
CA VAL A 32 12.96 14.06 16.40
C VAL A 32 12.98 15.58 16.29
N GLN A 33 11.87 16.23 16.62
CA GLN A 33 11.75 17.68 16.63
C GLN A 33 12.60 18.32 17.76
N GLU A 34 12.56 17.78 18.97
CA GLU A 34 13.35 18.23 20.12
C GLU A 34 14.85 18.11 19.84
N GLU A 35 15.31 17.07 19.16
CA GLU A 35 16.69 16.86 18.77
C GLU A 35 17.10 17.68 17.51
N GLY A 36 16.20 18.51 16.98
CA GLY A 36 16.44 19.36 15.81
C GLY A 36 16.76 18.59 14.53
N LYS A 37 16.24 17.35 14.40
CA LYS A 37 16.49 16.50 13.24
C LYS A 37 15.43 16.70 12.16
N LYS A 38 15.76 16.38 10.90
CA LYS A 38 14.78 16.36 9.81
C LYS A 38 13.92 15.09 9.90
N LEU A 39 12.61 15.23 9.87
CA LEU A 39 11.65 14.13 9.85
C LEU A 39 11.10 13.91 8.42
N LEU A 40 11.02 12.65 8.01
CA LEU A 40 10.33 12.21 6.79
C LEU A 40 9.46 11.02 7.14
N ILE A 41 8.14 11.13 6.94
CA ILE A 41 7.22 10.02 7.12
C ILE A 41 7.10 9.24 5.81
N VAL A 42 7.29 7.93 5.89
CA VAL A 42 7.16 7.01 4.76
C VAL A 42 6.00 6.05 5.00
N MET A 43 4.90 6.29 4.31
CA MET A 43 3.73 5.41 4.27
C MET A 43 4.02 4.24 3.34
N ASN A 44 4.44 3.11 3.91
CA ASN A 44 4.73 1.89 3.15
C ASN A 44 3.46 1.04 2.97
N LYS A 45 3.50 0.08 2.05
CA LYS A 45 2.35 -0.75 1.62
C LYS A 45 1.23 0.09 0.98
N ALA A 46 1.62 1.13 0.26
CA ALA A 46 0.69 2.02 -0.43
C ALA A 46 -0.08 1.33 -1.58
N ASP A 47 0.35 0.14 -2.00
CA ASP A 47 -0.38 -0.76 -2.89
C ASP A 47 -1.69 -1.29 -2.28
N LEU A 48 -1.85 -1.20 -0.95
CA LEU A 48 -3.01 -1.68 -0.20
C LEU A 48 -4.00 -0.57 0.19
N VAL A 49 -3.80 0.66 -0.30
CA VAL A 49 -4.69 1.80 -0.03
C VAL A 49 -5.02 2.57 -1.31
N PRO A 50 -6.22 3.16 -1.43
CA PRO A 50 -6.60 3.97 -2.58
C PRO A 50 -5.69 5.19 -2.76
N LYS A 51 -5.42 5.55 -4.01
CA LYS A 51 -4.58 6.71 -4.32
C LYS A 51 -5.22 8.01 -3.86
N GLU A 52 -6.51 8.15 -4.04
CA GLU A 52 -7.33 9.31 -3.65
C GLU A 52 -7.22 9.55 -2.13
N TRP A 53 -7.32 8.48 -1.35
CA TRP A 53 -7.11 8.54 0.10
C TRP A 53 -5.68 8.96 0.46
N ALA A 54 -4.68 8.41 -0.22
CA ALA A 54 -3.28 8.77 0.02
C ALA A 54 -3.00 10.25 -0.29
N GLU A 55 -3.59 10.78 -1.35
CA GLU A 55 -3.45 12.19 -1.72
C GLU A 55 -4.20 13.11 -0.75
N GLU A 56 -5.39 12.72 -0.30
CA GLU A 56 -6.13 13.44 0.73
C GLU A 56 -5.38 13.45 2.06
N TYR A 57 -4.82 12.31 2.46
CA TYR A 57 -4.00 12.20 3.66
C TYR A 57 -2.81 13.16 3.62
N LYS A 58 -2.07 13.22 2.52
CA LYS A 58 -1.00 14.20 2.31
C LYS A 58 -1.47 15.64 2.40
N ARG A 59 -2.64 15.92 1.83
CA ARG A 59 -3.22 17.27 1.84
C ARG A 59 -3.56 17.73 3.26
N LYS A 60 -4.03 16.81 4.11
CA LYS A 60 -4.36 17.10 5.51
C LYS A 60 -3.13 17.26 6.42
N HIS A 61 -1.98 16.69 6.03
CA HIS A 61 -0.74 16.68 6.83
C HIS A 61 0.42 17.34 6.06
N ARG A 62 0.24 18.60 5.62
CA ARG A 62 1.22 19.32 4.81
C ARG A 62 2.43 19.86 5.58
N ASP A 63 2.34 19.91 6.87
CA ASP A 63 3.34 20.37 7.83
C ASP A 63 4.55 19.42 7.93
N ILE A 64 4.38 18.16 7.59
CA ILE A 64 5.44 17.14 7.62
C ILE A 64 5.58 16.51 6.23
N PRO A 65 6.82 16.31 5.72
CA PRO A 65 7.03 15.58 4.47
C PRO A 65 6.53 14.14 4.55
N ILE A 66 5.57 13.77 3.70
CA ILE A 66 5.00 12.42 3.64
C ILE A 66 5.18 11.84 2.24
N VAL A 67 5.73 10.62 2.16
CA VAL A 67 5.89 9.86 0.91
C VAL A 67 5.18 8.52 1.02
N PHE A 68 4.30 8.24 0.08
CA PHE A 68 3.66 6.93 -0.07
C PHE A 68 4.47 6.03 -1.01
N ILE A 69 4.78 4.82 -0.57
CA ILE A 69 5.52 3.82 -1.35
C ILE A 69 4.94 2.42 -1.17
N SER A 70 5.16 1.56 -2.15
CA SER A 70 5.14 0.11 -1.97
C SER A 70 6.57 -0.40 -2.12
N ALA A 71 7.21 -0.72 -1.00
CA ALA A 71 8.58 -1.25 -1.04
C ALA A 71 8.62 -2.63 -1.71
N ARG A 72 7.56 -3.44 -1.55
CA ARG A 72 7.39 -4.75 -2.18
C ARG A 72 7.33 -4.62 -3.70
N GLU A 73 6.46 -3.77 -4.21
CA GLU A 73 6.25 -3.54 -5.64
C GLU A 73 7.25 -2.54 -6.24
N ARG A 74 8.16 -2.00 -5.43
CA ARG A 74 9.12 -0.95 -5.78
C ARG A 74 8.47 0.33 -6.34
N ALA A 75 7.18 0.55 -6.08
CA ALA A 75 6.47 1.75 -6.48
C ALA A 75 6.78 2.92 -5.53
N GLY A 76 6.89 4.15 -6.05
CA GLY A 76 7.19 5.34 -5.25
C GLY A 76 8.62 5.44 -4.68
N THR A 77 9.45 4.42 -4.82
CA THR A 77 10.81 4.38 -4.25
C THR A 77 11.75 5.43 -4.83
N GLY A 78 11.51 5.85 -6.07
CA GLY A 78 12.20 6.99 -6.69
C GLY A 78 11.85 8.31 -6.03
N ILE A 79 10.60 8.49 -5.60
CA ILE A 79 10.13 9.67 -4.87
C ILE A 79 10.81 9.73 -3.50
N LEU A 80 10.82 8.59 -2.78
CA LEU A 80 11.54 8.49 -1.50
C LEU A 80 13.01 8.91 -1.61
N ARG A 81 13.72 8.42 -2.64
CA ARG A 81 15.12 8.81 -2.89
C ARG A 81 15.27 10.30 -3.17
N LYS A 82 14.32 10.91 -3.89
CA LYS A 82 14.33 12.35 -4.16
C LYS A 82 14.14 13.17 -2.89
N GLU A 83 13.18 12.79 -2.04
CA GLU A 83 12.92 13.51 -0.78
C GLU A 83 14.11 13.39 0.19
N ILE A 84 14.69 12.19 0.35
CA ILE A 84 15.93 12.04 1.15
C ILE A 84 17.06 12.94 0.61
N LYS A 85 17.26 12.99 -0.71
CA LYS A 85 18.28 13.84 -1.33
C LYS A 85 18.01 15.32 -1.12
N LYS A 86 16.73 15.74 -1.18
CA LYS A 86 16.31 17.11 -0.95
C LYS A 86 16.64 17.55 0.48
N LEU A 87 16.19 16.79 1.49
CA LEU A 87 16.49 17.06 2.90
C LEU A 87 17.99 17.02 3.19
N ALA A 88 18.71 16.08 2.58
CA ALA A 88 20.16 16.01 2.72
C ALA A 88 20.89 17.21 2.10
N LYS A 89 20.38 17.74 0.98
CA LYS A 89 20.95 18.93 0.34
C LYS A 89 20.86 20.15 1.26
N GLU A 90 19.71 20.37 1.90
CA GLU A 90 19.53 21.43 2.90
C GLU A 90 20.60 21.35 4.00
N LEU A 91 20.79 20.17 4.61
CA LEU A 91 21.77 19.95 5.67
C LEU A 91 23.23 20.14 5.21
N LEU A 92 23.54 19.78 3.96
CA LEU A 92 24.87 19.95 3.38
C LEU A 92 25.15 21.44 3.09
N GLU A 93 24.14 22.22 2.72
CA GLU A 93 24.23 23.67 2.53
C GLU A 93 24.36 24.40 3.87
N GLU A 94 23.81 23.84 4.95
CA GLU A 94 24.00 24.29 6.34
C GLU A 94 25.40 23.97 6.89
N GLY A 95 26.28 23.34 6.10
CA GLY A 95 27.70 23.08 6.48
C GLY A 95 28.00 21.65 6.93
N LYS A 96 27.05 20.71 6.89
CA LYS A 96 27.33 19.31 7.18
C LYS A 96 28.20 18.68 6.08
N GLU A 97 29.22 17.94 6.43
CA GLU A 97 30.07 17.21 5.48
C GLU A 97 29.39 15.93 4.97
N LYS A 98 28.66 15.24 5.84
CA LYS A 98 27.97 13.96 5.59
C LYS A 98 26.63 13.96 6.29
N VAL A 99 25.66 13.29 5.70
CA VAL A 99 24.29 13.15 6.21
C VAL A 99 23.98 11.68 6.47
N LYS A 100 23.53 11.39 7.69
CA LYS A 100 23.10 10.07 8.11
C LYS A 100 21.59 9.98 8.11
N VAL A 101 21.05 8.95 7.44
CA VAL A 101 19.63 8.64 7.37
C VAL A 101 19.36 7.42 8.24
N VAL A 102 18.42 7.52 9.16
CA VAL A 102 18.02 6.43 10.05
C VAL A 102 16.56 6.10 9.84
N LEU A 103 16.23 4.81 9.71
CA LEU A 103 14.84 4.34 9.65
C LEU A 103 14.37 3.93 11.04
N VAL A 104 13.23 4.46 11.45
CA VAL A 104 12.54 4.09 12.69
C VAL A 104 11.12 3.65 12.38
N GLY A 105 10.48 2.94 13.27
CA GLY A 105 9.08 2.50 13.12
C GLY A 105 8.80 1.18 13.83
N TYR A 106 7.54 0.82 13.90
CA TYR A 106 7.10 -0.41 14.56
C TYR A 106 7.58 -1.70 13.82
N PRO A 107 7.48 -2.88 14.46
CA PRO A 107 7.70 -4.15 13.77
C PRO A 107 6.79 -4.27 12.52
N ASN A 108 7.27 -4.97 11.50
CA ASN A 108 6.53 -5.37 10.29
C ASN A 108 5.95 -4.24 9.41
N VAL A 109 6.25 -2.97 9.67
CA VAL A 109 5.92 -1.85 8.76
C VAL A 109 6.74 -1.85 7.46
N GLY A 110 7.79 -2.69 7.39
CA GLY A 110 8.60 -2.88 6.18
C GLY A 110 9.93 -2.15 6.13
N LYS A 111 10.51 -1.76 7.27
CA LYS A 111 11.83 -1.09 7.35
C LYS A 111 12.91 -1.83 6.59
N SER A 112 13.09 -3.13 6.83
CA SER A 112 14.12 -3.95 6.16
C SER A 112 13.91 -4.02 4.65
N THR A 113 12.65 -4.09 4.20
CA THR A 113 12.32 -4.05 2.78
C THR A 113 12.70 -2.72 2.14
N ILE A 114 12.43 -1.60 2.82
CA ILE A 114 12.83 -0.25 2.37
C ILE A 114 14.34 -0.13 2.32
N ILE A 115 15.06 -0.60 3.34
CA ILE A 115 16.52 -0.64 3.35
C ILE A 115 17.06 -1.39 2.13
N ASN A 116 16.51 -2.58 1.83
CA ASN A 116 16.92 -3.38 0.68
C ASN A 116 16.63 -2.68 -0.65
N VAL A 117 15.50 -1.99 -0.76
CA VAL A 117 15.16 -1.19 -1.94
C VAL A 117 16.11 0.00 -2.09
N LEU A 118 16.45 0.68 -0.99
CA LEU A 118 17.36 1.81 -1.00
C LEU A 118 18.82 1.37 -1.28
N LYS A 119 19.25 0.19 -0.83
CA LYS A 119 20.54 -0.40 -1.20
C LYS A 119 20.67 -0.52 -2.74
N GLY A 120 19.64 -0.99 -3.44
CA GLY A 120 19.66 -1.19 -4.89
C GLY A 120 20.75 -2.17 -5.36
N LYS A 121 20.81 -2.44 -6.68
CA LYS A 121 21.88 -3.28 -7.29
C LYS A 121 23.28 -2.63 -7.26
N HIS A 122 23.38 -1.36 -6.90
CA HIS A 122 24.61 -0.56 -6.93
C HIS A 122 25.01 0.00 -5.54
N ALA A 123 24.64 -0.66 -4.46
CA ALA A 123 25.22 -0.32 -3.15
C ALA A 123 26.70 -0.68 -3.15
N VAL A 124 27.52 0.29 -3.54
CA VAL A 124 28.99 0.17 -3.54
C VAL A 124 29.44 0.20 -2.08
N GLY A 125 29.80 -0.98 -1.55
CA GLY A 125 30.58 -1.13 -0.34
C GLY A 125 29.83 -0.92 0.98
N THR A 126 29.59 -1.99 1.70
CA THR A 126 29.45 -1.96 3.16
C THR A 126 30.85 -1.77 3.72
N ALA A 127 31.18 -0.61 4.27
CA ALA A 127 32.42 -0.42 4.99
C ALA A 127 32.18 -0.62 6.49
N PRO A 128 32.92 -1.54 7.19
CA PRO A 128 32.98 -1.51 8.62
C PRO A 128 33.77 -0.23 9.01
N ILE A 129 33.13 0.66 9.76
CA ILE A 129 33.83 1.84 10.27
C ILE A 129 34.42 1.49 11.64
N PRO A 130 35.72 1.72 11.87
CA PRO A 130 36.33 1.57 13.19
C PRO A 130 35.60 2.46 14.22
N GLY A 131 35.19 1.88 15.36
CA GLY A 131 34.50 2.60 16.43
C GLY A 131 33.00 2.36 16.52
N TYR A 132 32.38 1.62 15.59
CA TYR A 132 30.97 1.23 15.69
C TYR A 132 30.83 -0.12 16.42
N THR A 133 29.91 -0.18 17.38
CA THR A 133 29.54 -1.40 18.10
C THR A 133 29.07 -2.50 17.13
N LYS A 134 29.47 -3.75 17.40
CA LYS A 134 29.06 -4.94 16.63
C LYS A 134 27.56 -4.91 16.35
N GLY A 135 27.15 -4.83 15.05
CA GLY A 135 25.75 -4.96 14.62
C GLY A 135 25.18 -3.81 13.76
N LYS A 136 25.85 -2.66 13.65
CA LYS A 136 25.38 -1.55 12.80
C LYS A 136 26.20 -1.49 11.50
N GLN A 137 25.50 -1.47 10.36
CA GLN A 137 26.12 -1.29 9.05
C GLN A 137 25.77 0.08 8.48
N LEU A 138 26.75 0.76 7.91
CA LEU A 138 26.54 1.97 7.12
C LEU A 138 26.45 1.61 5.63
N ILE A 139 25.36 2.00 5.00
CA ILE A 139 25.11 1.74 3.60
C ILE A 139 25.18 3.07 2.86
N ARG A 140 26.07 3.15 1.89
CA ARG A 140 26.26 4.38 1.12
C ARG A 140 25.14 4.54 0.09
N LEU A 141 24.32 5.57 0.23
CA LEU A 141 23.28 5.94 -0.75
C LEU A 141 23.82 6.91 -1.81
N SER A 142 24.78 7.77 -1.44
CA SER A 142 25.49 8.66 -2.36
C SER A 142 26.86 9.06 -1.78
N LYS A 143 27.61 9.97 -2.44
CA LYS A 143 28.92 10.42 -1.95
C LYS A 143 28.88 10.97 -0.51
N LYS A 144 27.80 11.66 -0.15
CA LYS A 144 27.64 12.35 1.14
C LYS A 144 26.45 11.87 1.97
N ILE A 145 25.68 10.86 1.51
CA ILE A 145 24.48 10.37 2.20
C ILE A 145 24.66 8.90 2.56
N TRP A 146 24.47 8.59 3.81
CA TRP A 146 24.63 7.26 4.38
C TRP A 146 23.36 6.81 5.08
N LEU A 147 22.96 5.57 4.88
CA LEU A 147 21.88 4.92 5.59
C LEU A 147 22.51 4.11 6.74
N VAL A 148 22.02 4.31 7.93
CA VAL A 148 22.41 3.54 9.12
C VAL A 148 21.48 2.34 9.21
N ASP A 149 22.01 1.15 8.98
CA ASP A 149 21.28 -0.11 9.18
C ASP A 149 21.30 -0.45 10.68
N SER A 150 20.41 0.15 11.43
CA SER A 150 20.24 -0.11 12.86
C SER A 150 18.82 -0.62 13.13
N PRO A 151 18.63 -1.42 14.19
CA PRO A 151 17.28 -1.85 14.57
C PRO A 151 16.50 -0.68 15.18
N GLY A 152 16.07 0.27 14.33
CA GLY A 152 15.20 1.38 14.68
C GLY A 152 13.77 0.92 14.99
N VAL A 153 13.62 -0.15 15.77
CA VAL A 153 12.31 -0.71 16.14
C VAL A 153 11.76 0.08 17.31
N VAL A 154 10.60 0.68 17.11
CA VAL A 154 9.85 1.33 18.18
C VAL A 154 9.31 0.24 19.10
N PRO A 155 9.58 0.28 20.40
CA PRO A 155 9.02 -0.68 21.34
C PRO A 155 7.50 -0.53 21.43
N ILE A 156 6.83 -1.62 21.67
CA ILE A 156 5.39 -1.69 21.90
C ILE A 156 5.20 -2.25 23.30
N ASP A 157 4.70 -1.42 24.20
CA ASP A 157 4.49 -1.79 25.61
C ASP A 157 3.12 -2.51 25.79
N ASP A 158 2.20 -2.36 24.83
CA ASP A 158 0.89 -2.99 24.83
C ASP A 158 0.92 -4.24 23.94
N PHE A 159 0.70 -5.42 24.56
CA PHE A 159 0.72 -6.69 23.85
C PHE A 159 -0.37 -6.79 22.78
N ASP A 160 -1.58 -6.25 23.03
CA ASP A 160 -2.66 -6.26 22.04
C ASP A 160 -2.25 -5.46 20.79
N GLU A 161 -1.58 -4.32 20.98
CA GLU A 161 -1.01 -3.54 19.89
C GLU A 161 0.09 -4.28 19.13
N LEU A 162 0.95 -5.01 19.85
CA LEU A 162 1.99 -5.83 19.23
C LEU A 162 1.37 -6.88 18.31
N VAL A 163 0.29 -7.51 18.76
CA VAL A 163 -0.48 -8.49 17.98
C VAL A 163 -1.10 -7.84 16.75
N ILE A 164 -1.88 -6.76 16.93
CA ILE A 164 -2.56 -6.06 15.83
C ILE A 164 -1.56 -5.63 14.76
N ARG A 165 -0.38 -5.15 15.15
CA ARG A 165 0.68 -4.72 14.23
C ARG A 165 1.50 -5.88 13.64
N GLY A 166 1.13 -7.13 13.95
CA GLY A 166 1.79 -8.34 13.42
C GLY A 166 3.16 -8.62 14.03
N GLY A 167 3.49 -8.02 15.16
CA GLY A 167 4.72 -8.30 15.91
C GLY A 167 4.68 -9.63 16.66
N PHE A 168 3.48 -10.21 16.81
CA PHE A 168 3.25 -11.54 17.39
C PHE A 168 2.24 -12.30 16.52
N PRO A 169 2.49 -13.59 16.18
CA PRO A 169 1.60 -14.38 15.32
C PRO A 169 0.22 -14.61 15.96
N ALA A 170 -0.85 -14.37 15.20
CA ALA A 170 -2.23 -14.54 15.67
C ALA A 170 -2.52 -15.96 16.19
N ASP A 171 -1.90 -16.99 15.60
CA ASP A 171 -2.11 -18.40 15.94
C ASP A 171 -1.52 -18.81 17.31
N LYS A 172 -0.60 -18.01 17.86
CA LYS A 172 0.10 -18.29 19.12
C LYS A 172 -0.40 -17.49 20.32
N ILE A 173 -1.49 -16.73 20.16
CA ILE A 173 -2.03 -15.90 21.22
C ILE A 173 -2.89 -16.73 22.15
N GLU A 174 -2.70 -16.62 23.46
CA GLU A 174 -3.52 -17.29 24.46
C GLU A 174 -4.93 -16.68 24.51
N ASP A 175 -5.04 -15.35 24.64
CA ASP A 175 -6.31 -14.60 24.60
C ASP A 175 -6.37 -13.74 23.32
N PRO A 176 -6.94 -14.26 22.22
CA PRO A 176 -7.06 -13.52 20.96
C PRO A 176 -8.26 -12.57 20.92
N VAL A 177 -9.25 -12.74 21.81
CA VAL A 177 -10.51 -11.99 21.75
C VAL A 177 -10.27 -10.49 22.02
N LYS A 178 -9.51 -10.19 23.06
CA LYS A 178 -9.23 -8.80 23.43
C LYS A 178 -8.53 -7.98 22.33
N PRO A 179 -7.42 -8.42 21.72
CA PRO A 179 -6.81 -7.70 20.59
C PRO A 179 -7.72 -7.66 19.35
N ALA A 180 -8.57 -8.68 19.13
CA ALA A 180 -9.53 -8.65 18.01
C ALA A 180 -10.61 -7.59 18.20
N LEU A 181 -11.19 -7.46 19.39
CA LEU A 181 -12.15 -6.40 19.71
C LEU A 181 -11.52 -5.02 19.59
N LYS A 182 -10.28 -4.87 20.08
CA LYS A 182 -9.52 -3.61 19.92
C LYS A 182 -9.28 -3.26 18.45
N LEU A 183 -8.99 -4.27 17.59
CA LEU A 183 -8.88 -4.11 16.14
C LEU A 183 -10.21 -3.66 15.53
N ILE A 184 -11.33 -4.33 15.86
CA ILE A 184 -12.67 -3.97 15.38
C ILE A 184 -12.98 -2.51 15.73
N LYS A 185 -12.79 -2.12 16.98
CA LYS A 185 -12.99 -0.75 17.43
C LYS A 185 -12.19 0.25 16.58
N ARG A 186 -10.91 -0.01 16.35
CA ARG A 186 -10.05 0.83 15.50
C ARG A 186 -10.59 0.93 14.06
N VAL A 187 -11.06 -0.18 13.49
CA VAL A 187 -11.66 -0.19 12.16
C VAL A 187 -12.91 0.66 12.12
N LEU A 188 -13.79 0.55 13.12
CA LEU A 188 -15.01 1.36 13.23
C LEU A 188 -14.71 2.86 13.34
N GLU A 189 -13.71 3.24 14.13
CA GLU A 189 -13.28 4.63 14.30
C GLU A 189 -12.62 5.20 13.03
N THR A 190 -12.00 4.37 12.21
CA THR A 190 -11.27 4.81 11.00
C THR A 190 -12.13 4.74 9.76
N ARG A 191 -12.79 3.61 9.51
CA ARG A 191 -13.64 3.36 8.35
C ARG A 191 -14.56 2.16 8.63
N LYS A 192 -15.74 2.45 9.18
CA LYS A 192 -16.74 1.42 9.57
C LYS A 192 -17.20 0.56 8.37
N GLU A 193 -17.25 1.15 7.18
CA GLU A 193 -17.66 0.50 5.94
C GLU A 193 -16.79 -0.72 5.60
N ALA A 194 -15.55 -0.78 6.09
CA ALA A 194 -14.65 -1.91 5.87
C ALA A 194 -15.21 -3.24 6.42
N ILE A 195 -15.98 -3.20 7.50
CA ILE A 195 -16.65 -4.40 8.07
C ILE A 195 -17.77 -4.87 7.14
N THR A 196 -18.63 -3.95 6.70
CA THR A 196 -19.72 -4.23 5.76
C THR A 196 -19.18 -4.80 4.44
N GLU A 197 -18.22 -4.12 3.84
CA GLU A 197 -17.62 -4.51 2.56
C GLU A 197 -16.97 -5.89 2.63
N LYS A 198 -16.25 -6.18 3.71
CA LYS A 198 -15.52 -7.45 3.84
C LYS A 198 -16.39 -8.61 4.28
N TYR A 199 -17.29 -8.38 5.20
CA TYR A 199 -18.03 -9.43 5.89
C TYR A 199 -19.54 -9.36 5.64
N GLY A 200 -20.06 -8.29 5.01
CA GLY A 200 -21.49 -8.07 4.78
C GLY A 200 -22.26 -7.93 6.09
N ILE A 201 -21.70 -7.23 7.07
CA ILE A 201 -22.31 -6.98 8.38
C ILE A 201 -22.66 -5.50 8.44
N ASP A 202 -23.97 -5.19 8.40
CA ASP A 202 -24.47 -3.82 8.32
C ASP A 202 -25.02 -3.32 9.65
N GLU A 203 -25.59 -4.23 10.46
CA GLU A 203 -26.24 -3.93 11.73
C GLU A 203 -25.48 -4.55 12.89
N PHE A 204 -25.09 -3.74 13.86
CA PHE A 204 -24.40 -4.15 15.08
C PHE A 204 -24.50 -3.04 16.14
N GLU A 205 -24.48 -3.42 17.40
CA GLU A 205 -24.51 -2.50 18.55
C GLU A 205 -23.12 -2.30 19.16
N ASN A 206 -22.25 -3.32 19.06
CA ASN A 206 -20.92 -3.31 19.64
C ASN A 206 -19.93 -4.23 18.87
N GLU A 207 -18.67 -4.18 19.27
CA GLU A 207 -17.58 -4.94 18.66
C GLU A 207 -17.73 -6.46 18.82
N GLU A 208 -18.35 -6.91 19.93
CA GLU A 208 -18.56 -8.33 20.23
C GLU A 208 -19.57 -8.96 19.27
N GLN A 209 -20.64 -8.25 18.95
CA GLN A 209 -21.64 -8.68 17.94
C GLN A 209 -21.02 -8.79 16.55
N ILE A 210 -20.11 -7.88 16.19
CA ILE A 210 -19.36 -7.98 14.92
C ILE A 210 -18.52 -9.25 14.90
N LEU A 211 -17.77 -9.51 15.98
CA LEU A 211 -16.93 -10.69 16.07
C LEU A 211 -17.77 -11.97 15.98
N GLU A 212 -18.90 -12.02 16.69
CA GLU A 212 -19.82 -13.14 16.63
C GLU A 212 -20.41 -13.34 15.22
N ALA A 213 -20.83 -12.26 14.57
CA ALA A 213 -21.37 -12.30 13.20
C ALA A 213 -20.33 -12.80 12.18
N ILE A 214 -19.07 -12.40 12.32
CA ILE A 214 -17.96 -12.92 11.52
C ILE A 214 -17.83 -14.43 11.71
N GLY A 215 -17.85 -14.92 12.96
CA GLY A 215 -17.74 -16.33 13.27
C GLY A 215 -18.88 -17.15 12.67
N ARG A 216 -20.13 -16.69 12.77
CA ARG A 216 -21.29 -17.32 12.13
C ARG A 216 -21.13 -17.39 10.60
N LYS A 217 -20.78 -16.29 9.96
CA LYS A 217 -20.59 -16.24 8.49
C LYS A 217 -19.46 -17.12 8.00
N LYS A 218 -18.42 -17.31 8.82
CA LYS A 218 -17.27 -18.17 8.46
C LYS A 218 -17.45 -19.63 8.91
N GLY A 219 -18.54 -19.96 9.60
CA GLY A 219 -18.79 -21.31 10.10
C GLY A 219 -17.85 -21.72 11.22
N LEU A 220 -17.29 -20.76 11.97
CA LEU A 220 -16.38 -21.00 13.10
C LEU A 220 -17.22 -21.27 14.37
N LEU A 221 -17.76 -22.48 14.45
CA LEU A 221 -18.71 -22.88 15.48
C LEU A 221 -18.15 -24.00 16.36
N GLU A 222 -18.53 -23.99 17.63
CA GLU A 222 -18.32 -25.06 18.58
C GLU A 222 -19.41 -26.12 18.46
N LYS A 223 -19.19 -27.27 19.15
CA LYS A 223 -20.23 -28.29 19.30
C LYS A 223 -21.48 -27.67 19.94
N GLY A 224 -22.62 -27.79 19.24
CA GLY A 224 -23.88 -27.15 19.69
C GLY A 224 -24.24 -25.88 18.94
N GLY A 225 -23.44 -25.45 17.93
CA GLY A 225 -23.77 -24.31 17.06
C GLY A 225 -23.48 -22.92 17.62
N LYS A 226 -22.81 -22.86 18.77
CA LYS A 226 -22.34 -21.58 19.36
C LYS A 226 -21.08 -21.13 18.62
N VAL A 227 -20.91 -19.81 18.44
CA VAL A 227 -19.71 -19.27 17.80
C VAL A 227 -18.48 -19.49 18.68
N ASN A 228 -17.41 -20.01 18.08
CA ASN A 228 -16.10 -20.08 18.71
C ASN A 228 -15.41 -18.70 18.58
N LEU A 229 -15.55 -17.88 19.61
CA LEU A 229 -15.03 -16.51 19.62
C LEU A 229 -13.50 -16.45 19.54
N GLU A 230 -12.80 -17.40 20.19
CA GLU A 230 -11.33 -17.43 20.13
C GLU A 230 -10.82 -17.73 18.73
N GLU A 231 -11.38 -18.75 18.05
CA GLU A 231 -10.96 -19.08 16.69
C GLU A 231 -11.37 -17.99 15.70
N THR A 232 -12.53 -17.34 15.92
CA THR A 232 -12.96 -16.18 15.15
C THR A 232 -11.99 -15.01 15.31
N ALA A 233 -11.56 -14.76 16.53
CA ALA A 233 -10.58 -13.72 16.82
C ALA A 233 -9.22 -13.99 16.16
N ARG A 234 -8.71 -15.25 16.25
CA ARG A 234 -7.49 -15.65 15.54
C ARG A 234 -7.63 -15.50 14.03
N TYR A 235 -8.78 -15.89 13.47
CA TYR A 235 -9.08 -15.71 12.06
C TYR A 235 -9.02 -14.24 11.66
N LEU A 236 -9.72 -13.36 12.36
CA LEU A 236 -9.76 -11.91 12.08
C LEU A 236 -8.38 -11.27 12.16
N LEU A 237 -7.63 -11.55 13.22
CA LEU A 237 -6.27 -11.03 13.41
C LEU A 237 -5.31 -11.53 12.31
N ARG A 238 -5.42 -12.78 11.89
CA ARG A 238 -4.64 -13.35 10.77
C ARG A 238 -4.98 -12.67 9.44
N GLU A 239 -6.26 -12.45 9.16
CA GLU A 239 -6.70 -11.72 7.96
C GLU A 239 -6.12 -10.30 7.92
N TRP A 240 -6.10 -9.61 9.06
CA TRP A 240 -5.51 -8.29 9.19
C TRP A 240 -3.98 -8.32 9.04
N GLN A 241 -3.29 -9.19 9.75
CA GLN A 241 -1.83 -9.30 9.70
C GLN A 241 -1.32 -9.63 8.29
N THR A 242 -2.03 -10.48 7.57
CA THR A 242 -1.68 -10.89 6.19
C THR A 242 -2.14 -9.92 5.11
N GLY A 243 -2.93 -8.89 5.47
CA GLY A 243 -3.48 -7.93 4.51
C GLY A 243 -4.66 -8.47 3.69
N ARG A 244 -5.26 -9.60 4.11
CA ARG A 244 -6.50 -10.13 3.53
C ARG A 244 -7.74 -9.40 4.02
N PHE A 245 -7.66 -8.76 5.17
CA PHE A 245 -8.57 -7.74 5.64
C PHE A 245 -7.81 -6.41 5.73
N THR A 246 -8.32 -5.37 5.13
CA THR A 246 -7.76 -4.01 5.14
C THR A 246 -8.90 -3.00 5.31
N LEU A 247 -8.57 -1.77 5.65
CA LEU A 247 -9.58 -0.68 5.72
C LEU A 247 -10.19 -0.37 4.34
N PHE A 248 -9.55 -0.73 3.24
CA PHE A 248 -9.88 -0.27 1.89
C PHE A 248 -10.15 -1.40 0.89
N GLY A 249 -10.65 -2.55 1.35
CA GLY A 249 -10.95 -3.68 0.46
C GLY A 249 -9.71 -4.30 -0.22
N LYS A 250 -9.90 -5.38 -0.96
CA LYS A 250 -8.82 -6.05 -1.68
C LYS A 250 -8.64 -5.55 -3.11
N GLU A 251 -7.48 -5.92 -3.69
CA GLU A 251 -7.21 -5.78 -5.13
C GLU A 251 -8.26 -6.40 -6.07
N GLU A 252 -9.16 -7.26 -5.60
CA GLU A 252 -10.29 -7.75 -6.39
C GLU A 252 -11.31 -6.65 -6.63
N GLU A 253 -11.52 -5.73 -5.65
CA GLU A 253 -12.31 -4.51 -5.87
C GLU A 253 -11.56 -3.49 -6.73
N LYS A 254 -10.21 -3.51 -6.73
CA LYS A 254 -9.44 -2.77 -7.75
C LYS A 254 -9.71 -3.29 -9.16
N LYS A 255 -9.97 -4.58 -9.36
CA LYS A 255 -10.42 -5.06 -10.67
C LYS A 255 -11.78 -4.47 -11.06
N GLU A 256 -12.72 -4.38 -10.13
CA GLU A 256 -14.01 -3.72 -10.38
C GLU A 256 -13.88 -2.20 -10.54
N SER A 257 -13.01 -1.52 -9.79
CA SER A 257 -12.75 -0.08 -9.99
C SER A 257 -12.01 0.19 -11.29
N PHE A 258 -11.11 -0.71 -11.73
CA PHE A 258 -10.48 -0.64 -13.04
C PHE A 258 -11.48 -0.87 -14.18
N ILE A 259 -12.47 -1.73 -13.98
CA ILE A 259 -13.57 -1.97 -14.94
C ILE A 259 -14.45 -0.71 -15.06
N ARG A 260 -14.65 0.05 -13.98
CA ARG A 260 -15.43 1.30 -13.98
C ARG A 260 -14.72 2.50 -14.62
N ASP A 261 -13.40 2.49 -14.77
CA ASP A 261 -12.64 3.61 -15.36
C ASP A 261 -13.06 3.95 -16.81
N PHE A 262 -13.74 3.03 -17.51
CA PHE A 262 -14.21 3.22 -18.89
C PHE A 262 -15.72 3.08 -19.05
N GLU A 263 -16.50 2.99 -17.97
CA GLU A 263 -17.96 2.80 -18.02
C GLU A 263 -18.68 3.84 -18.87
N GLU A 264 -18.37 5.13 -18.67
CA GLU A 264 -19.00 6.21 -19.45
C GLU A 264 -18.71 6.08 -20.95
N ILE A 265 -17.49 5.68 -21.30
CA ILE A 265 -17.07 5.48 -22.69
C ILE A 265 -17.75 4.25 -23.27
N LEU A 266 -17.83 3.17 -22.49
CA LEU A 266 -18.50 1.94 -22.89
C LEU A 266 -20.01 2.13 -23.05
N ASP A 267 -20.64 2.94 -22.19
CA ASP A 267 -22.05 3.33 -22.32
C ASP A 267 -22.31 4.09 -23.62
N GLU A 268 -21.42 5.02 -23.99
CA GLU A 268 -21.55 5.78 -25.24
C GLU A 268 -21.30 4.88 -26.47
N ILE A 269 -20.32 3.95 -26.39
CA ILE A 269 -20.05 2.95 -27.45
C ILE A 269 -21.29 2.06 -27.68
N GLU A 270 -21.92 1.60 -26.62
CA GLU A 270 -23.12 0.76 -26.69
C GLU A 270 -24.30 1.51 -27.32
N LYS A 271 -24.59 2.74 -26.86
CA LYS A 271 -25.64 3.59 -27.39
C LYS A 271 -25.51 3.88 -28.89
N GLU A 272 -24.29 3.99 -29.37
CA GLU A 272 -23.97 4.33 -30.76
C GLU A 272 -23.69 3.12 -31.64
N HIS A 273 -23.76 1.90 -31.08
CA HIS A 273 -23.44 0.64 -31.77
C HIS A 273 -22.08 0.68 -32.46
N LEU A 274 -21.08 1.28 -31.76
CA LEU A 274 -19.76 1.55 -32.33
C LEU A 274 -18.82 0.36 -32.13
N LEU A 275 -18.84 -0.61 -33.04
CA LEU A 275 -18.08 -1.85 -32.96
C LEU A 275 -16.79 -1.86 -33.84
N ASP A 276 -16.22 -0.71 -34.12
CA ASP A 276 -14.97 -0.55 -34.85
C ASP A 276 -13.89 0.11 -33.96
N PRO A 277 -12.80 -0.60 -33.60
CA PRO A 277 -11.75 -0.07 -32.73
C PRO A 277 -11.15 1.26 -33.18
N ARG A 278 -11.03 1.49 -34.51
CA ARG A 278 -10.47 2.73 -35.08
C ARG A 278 -11.40 3.91 -34.88
N ARG A 279 -12.71 3.68 -35.06
CA ARG A 279 -13.73 4.70 -34.86
C ARG A 279 -13.85 5.06 -33.38
N ILE A 280 -13.79 4.06 -32.48
CA ILE A 280 -13.73 4.27 -31.04
C ILE A 280 -12.51 5.11 -30.68
N LEU A 281 -11.33 4.76 -31.17
CA LEU A 281 -10.11 5.51 -30.91
C LEU A 281 -10.18 6.95 -31.46
N TRP A 282 -10.70 7.12 -32.67
CA TRP A 282 -10.85 8.45 -33.25
C TRP A 282 -11.75 9.37 -32.40
N ARG A 283 -12.81 8.81 -31.82
CA ARG A 283 -13.80 9.57 -31.05
C ARG A 283 -13.39 9.82 -29.60
N TYR A 284 -12.80 8.84 -28.96
CA TYR A 284 -12.53 8.85 -27.51
C TYR A 284 -11.01 8.86 -27.17
N GLY A 285 -10.14 8.91 -28.16
CA GLY A 285 -8.70 8.80 -27.96
C GLY A 285 -8.09 9.83 -27.00
N GLU A 286 -8.62 11.06 -26.97
CA GLU A 286 -8.20 12.10 -26.03
C GLU A 286 -8.54 11.73 -24.57
N LYS A 287 -9.68 11.09 -24.33
CA LYS A 287 -10.11 10.63 -23.01
C LYS A 287 -9.35 9.36 -22.55
N LEU A 288 -8.73 8.63 -23.50
CA LEU A 288 -8.07 7.35 -23.30
C LEU A 288 -6.56 7.44 -23.13
N THR A 289 -5.98 8.61 -22.87
CA THR A 289 -4.52 8.81 -22.81
C THR A 289 -3.84 7.84 -21.83
N PRO A 290 -2.98 6.91 -22.30
CA PRO A 290 -2.35 5.94 -21.45
C PRO A 290 -1.24 6.56 -20.57
N ASP A 291 -1.25 6.20 -19.31
CA ASP A 291 -0.18 6.47 -18.35
C ASP A 291 0.51 5.16 -17.91
N ASN A 292 1.24 5.16 -16.81
CA ASN A 292 1.91 3.97 -16.27
C ASN A 292 0.99 3.05 -15.46
N LYS A 293 -0.31 3.33 -15.39
CA LYS A 293 -1.28 2.52 -14.67
C LYS A 293 -1.99 1.59 -15.64
N LYS A 294 -2.13 0.34 -15.25
CA LYS A 294 -2.98 -0.61 -15.94
C LYS A 294 -4.43 -0.30 -15.59
N ARG A 295 -5.24 -0.03 -16.61
CA ARG A 295 -6.69 0.13 -16.51
C ARG A 295 -7.33 -0.75 -17.54
N VAL A 296 -8.50 -1.24 -17.26
CA VAL A 296 -9.26 -2.09 -18.16
C VAL A 296 -10.76 -1.85 -17.98
N GLY A 297 -11.48 -1.84 -19.07
CA GLY A 297 -12.94 -1.90 -19.10
C GLY A 297 -13.35 -2.80 -20.24
N PHE A 298 -14.46 -3.49 -20.10
CA PHE A 298 -15.05 -4.28 -21.18
C PHE A 298 -16.56 -4.41 -21.00
N ARG A 299 -17.26 -4.54 -22.13
CA ARG A 299 -18.72 -4.71 -22.15
C ARG A 299 -19.14 -5.60 -23.31
N GLU A 300 -20.14 -6.41 -23.11
CA GLU A 300 -20.76 -7.19 -24.17
C GLU A 300 -21.80 -6.34 -24.89
N ILE A 301 -21.63 -6.17 -26.21
CA ILE A 301 -22.48 -5.35 -27.07
C ILE A 301 -22.79 -6.17 -28.34
N GLU A 302 -24.06 -6.45 -28.62
CA GLU A 302 -24.50 -7.19 -29.81
C GLU A 302 -23.77 -8.54 -30.03
N GLY A 303 -23.47 -9.27 -28.95
CA GLY A 303 -22.81 -10.58 -29.01
C GLY A 303 -21.29 -10.58 -29.14
N VAL A 304 -20.67 -9.41 -29.17
CA VAL A 304 -19.20 -9.28 -29.09
C VAL A 304 -18.82 -8.50 -27.84
N THR A 305 -17.59 -8.72 -27.35
CA THR A 305 -17.06 -7.97 -26.20
C THR A 305 -16.19 -6.83 -26.70
N VAL A 306 -16.52 -5.60 -26.34
CA VAL A 306 -15.63 -4.45 -26.53
C VAL A 306 -14.75 -4.31 -25.29
N GLY A 307 -13.43 -4.35 -25.47
CA GLY A 307 -12.45 -4.23 -24.39
C GLY A 307 -11.52 -3.05 -24.61
N ILE A 308 -11.22 -2.31 -23.53
CA ILE A 308 -10.25 -1.22 -23.51
C ILE A 308 -9.23 -1.54 -22.42
N ALA A 309 -7.95 -1.55 -22.75
CA ALA A 309 -6.87 -1.74 -21.80
C ALA A 309 -5.76 -0.71 -22.00
N THR A 310 -5.25 -0.12 -20.91
CA THR A 310 -4.18 0.88 -20.93
C THR A 310 -3.11 0.58 -19.88
N GLY A 311 -1.96 1.28 -19.93
CA GLY A 311 -0.88 1.15 -18.96
C GLY A 311 0.11 0.03 -19.25
N PHE A 312 0.27 -0.37 -20.50
CA PHE A 312 1.21 -1.41 -20.96
C PHE A 312 2.41 -0.81 -21.67
N LYS A 313 3.52 -1.54 -21.70
CA LYS A 313 4.71 -1.13 -22.48
C LYS A 313 4.61 -1.51 -23.96
N LYS A 314 3.81 -2.53 -24.27
CA LYS A 314 3.63 -3.07 -25.63
C LYS A 314 2.16 -3.41 -25.85
N CYS A 315 1.65 -3.19 -27.05
CA CYS A 315 0.27 -3.52 -27.42
C CYS A 315 -0.07 -5.02 -27.34
N PRO A 316 0.79 -5.94 -27.80
CA PRO A 316 0.51 -7.37 -27.66
C PRO A 316 0.28 -7.80 -26.19
N SER A 317 0.97 -7.15 -25.24
CA SER A 317 0.76 -7.45 -23.81
C SER A 317 -0.59 -6.94 -23.29
N ALA A 318 -1.12 -5.85 -23.84
CA ALA A 318 -2.44 -5.34 -23.52
C ALA A 318 -3.54 -6.21 -24.14
N THR A 319 -3.34 -6.66 -25.36
CA THR A 319 -4.25 -7.58 -26.07
C THR A 319 -4.33 -8.92 -25.35
N GLN A 320 -3.20 -9.53 -25.03
CA GLN A 320 -3.14 -10.79 -24.28
C GLN A 320 -3.82 -10.65 -22.89
N PHE A 321 -3.63 -9.53 -22.24
CA PHE A 321 -4.28 -9.25 -20.96
C PHE A 321 -5.82 -9.22 -21.07
N LEU A 322 -6.36 -8.64 -22.16
CA LEU A 322 -7.81 -8.66 -22.42
C LEU A 322 -8.31 -10.08 -22.68
N GLU A 323 -7.58 -10.88 -23.49
CA GLU A 323 -7.92 -12.29 -23.76
C GLU A 323 -7.90 -13.12 -22.46
N ASP A 324 -6.87 -12.97 -21.63
CA ASP A 324 -6.74 -13.69 -20.36
C ASP A 324 -7.84 -13.31 -19.35
N LEU A 325 -8.27 -12.04 -19.36
CA LEU A 325 -9.28 -11.53 -18.44
C LEU A 325 -10.71 -11.94 -18.84
N THR A 326 -11.00 -11.91 -20.16
CA THR A 326 -12.36 -12.18 -20.69
C THR A 326 -12.58 -13.66 -21.07
N GLY A 327 -11.50 -14.41 -21.26
CA GLY A 327 -11.54 -15.78 -21.82
C GLY A 327 -11.90 -15.82 -23.29
N LYS A 328 -11.97 -14.69 -23.97
CA LYS A 328 -12.37 -14.52 -25.38
C LYS A 328 -11.19 -14.19 -26.27
N LYS A 329 -11.28 -14.48 -27.55
CA LYS A 329 -10.24 -14.19 -28.54
C LYS A 329 -10.43 -12.82 -29.18
N VAL A 330 -9.34 -12.09 -29.37
CA VAL A 330 -9.38 -10.80 -30.07
C VAL A 330 -9.58 -11.03 -31.57
N ILE A 331 -10.66 -10.46 -32.12
CA ILE A 331 -10.96 -10.47 -33.56
C ILE A 331 -10.55 -9.18 -34.27
N ALA A 332 -10.55 -8.07 -33.57
CA ALA A 332 -10.06 -6.78 -34.08
C ALA A 332 -9.48 -5.95 -32.94
N SER A 333 -8.43 -5.21 -33.18
CA SER A 333 -7.87 -4.30 -32.20
C SER A 333 -7.16 -3.11 -32.82
N GLU A 334 -7.10 -2.01 -32.08
CA GLU A 334 -6.33 -0.81 -32.42
C GLU A 334 -5.44 -0.41 -31.24
N CYS A 335 -4.20 -0.11 -31.53
CA CYS A 335 -3.20 0.27 -30.54
C CYS A 335 -2.98 1.78 -30.54
N PHE A 336 -2.84 2.37 -29.34
CA PHE A 336 -2.64 3.82 -29.19
C PHE A 336 -1.66 4.16 -28.08
N GLY A 337 -1.27 5.43 -28.01
CA GLY A 337 -0.38 5.99 -26.98
C GLY A 337 1.11 5.98 -27.35
N GLY A 338 1.89 6.70 -26.56
CA GLY A 338 3.34 6.93 -26.74
C GLY A 338 4.21 5.94 -25.96
N LYS A 339 4.83 6.41 -24.87
CA LYS A 339 5.68 5.60 -23.97
C LYS A 339 4.91 4.48 -23.30
N TRP A 340 3.67 4.73 -22.93
CA TRP A 340 2.70 3.76 -22.44
C TRP A 340 1.66 3.50 -23.53
N LYS A 341 1.24 2.28 -23.63
CA LYS A 341 0.34 1.81 -24.68
C LYS A 341 -1.03 1.46 -24.12
N GLY A 342 -2.03 1.65 -24.93
CA GLY A 342 -3.38 1.13 -24.75
C GLY A 342 -3.83 0.36 -25.99
N VAL A 343 -4.85 -0.44 -25.81
CA VAL A 343 -5.50 -1.22 -26.86
C VAL A 343 -7.02 -1.07 -26.68
N ILE A 344 -7.70 -0.84 -27.79
CA ILE A 344 -9.15 -1.06 -27.94
C ILE A 344 -9.29 -2.35 -28.74
N ALA A 345 -10.05 -3.32 -28.24
CA ALA A 345 -10.20 -4.61 -28.88
C ALA A 345 -11.69 -5.03 -28.94
N ILE A 346 -12.02 -5.72 -30.01
CA ILE A 346 -13.26 -6.47 -30.15
C ILE A 346 -12.91 -7.94 -29.97
N LEU A 347 -13.61 -8.63 -29.08
CA LEU A 347 -13.36 -10.01 -28.72
C LEU A 347 -14.63 -10.85 -28.98
N ASP A 348 -14.42 -12.10 -29.41
CA ASP A 348 -15.47 -13.08 -29.67
C ASP A 348 -15.71 -13.97 -28.45
#